data_bfaca3621eab7c644cae964ce37bd5ae
#
_entry.id   bfaca3621eab7c644cae964ce37bd5ae
#
_cell.length_a   1.000
_cell.length_b   1.000
_cell.length_c   1.000
_cell.angle_alpha   90.00
_cell.angle_beta   90.00
_cell.angle_gamma   90.00
#
_symmetry.space_group_name_H-M   'P 1'
#
loop_
_entity.id
_entity.type
_entity.pdbx_description
1 polymer ?
#
loop_
_entity_poly.entity_id
_entity_poly.type
_entity_poly.pdbx_seq_one_letter_code
_entity_poly.pdbx_strand_id
1 'polypeptide(L)'
;MKILAALLLLSTAAFAQETAQSAFKRGVRMFFDAKPKESVAAFDELLKLEPKTKPELWQRGLSLYYAGHFKGGREQFETHQTYNTNDVENAAWHFLCVAKAESVEAARKVLIPIQGDTRIPMKQVHELFAGKATPEDVLKAAESGEGEVLRNHRCFAHLYLGLYFESIGENAKAKEHMVKAATDFKMDHYMGKVAQVHVKLRGW
;
A
#
# COMPACT_ATOMS: atom_id res chain seq x y z
N MET A 1 53.01 44.19 21.08
CA MET A 1 51.63 43.68 21.21
C MET A 1 51.17 43.19 19.83
N LYS A 2 51.08 41.86 19.64
CA LYS A 2 50.60 41.26 18.40
C LYS A 2 49.17 40.76 18.69
N ILE A 3 48.16 41.36 18.00
CA ILE A 3 46.75 40.97 18.09
C ILE A 3 46.58 39.85 17.08
N LEU A 4 46.30 38.64 17.58
CA LEU A 4 45.92 37.48 16.80
C LEU A 4 44.40 37.58 16.53
N ALA A 5 44.02 37.88 15.30
CA ALA A 5 42.62 37.79 14.88
C ALA A 5 42.30 36.33 14.57
N ALA A 6 41.46 35.69 15.39
CA ALA A 6 40.93 34.38 15.14
C ALA A 6 39.76 34.49 14.14
N LEU A 7 39.96 34.04 12.90
CA LEU A 7 38.87 33.86 11.94
C LEU A 7 38.04 32.63 12.35
N LEU A 8 36.84 32.86 12.87
CA LEU A 8 35.82 31.81 13.00
C LEU A 8 35.26 31.50 11.59
N LEU A 9 35.68 30.39 10.99
CA LEU A 9 35.03 29.79 9.83
C LEU A 9 33.72 29.14 10.26
N LEU A 10 32.62 29.87 10.12
CA LEU A 10 31.27 29.32 10.19
C LEU A 10 31.06 28.46 8.94
N SER A 11 31.22 27.16 9.08
CA SER A 11 30.79 26.19 8.05
C SER A 11 29.26 26.13 8.02
N THR A 12 28.64 26.93 7.17
CA THR A 12 27.22 26.75 6.81
C THR A 12 27.10 25.46 6.02
N ALA A 13 26.70 24.37 6.67
CA ALA A 13 26.24 23.19 5.99
C ALA A 13 25.00 23.61 5.21
N ALA A 14 25.13 23.77 3.90
CA ALA A 14 24.00 23.97 3.01
C ALA A 14 23.17 22.68 3.06
N PHE A 15 22.09 22.68 3.83
CA PHE A 15 21.08 21.64 3.73
C PHE A 15 20.50 21.75 2.35
N ALA A 16 20.77 20.74 1.49
CA ALA A 16 20.14 20.66 0.18
C ALA A 16 18.61 20.71 0.39
N GLN A 17 17.96 21.69 -0.24
CA GLN A 17 16.50 21.83 -0.16
C GLN A 17 15.85 20.56 -0.67
N GLU A 18 14.93 19.99 0.10
CA GLU A 18 14.21 18.77 -0.30
C GLU A 18 13.38 19.05 -1.54
N THR A 19 13.45 18.15 -2.53
CA THR A 19 12.62 18.17 -3.72
C THR A 19 11.45 17.20 -3.58
N ALA A 20 10.37 17.42 -4.33
CA ALA A 20 9.23 16.49 -4.36
C ALA A 20 9.69 15.05 -4.73
N GLN A 21 10.62 14.93 -5.68
CA GLN A 21 11.18 13.63 -6.04
C GLN A 21 11.97 12.96 -4.89
N SER A 22 12.77 13.72 -4.12
CA SER A 22 13.50 13.17 -2.98
C SER A 22 12.54 12.75 -1.86
N ALA A 23 11.50 13.55 -1.60
CA ALA A 23 10.45 13.23 -0.64
C ALA A 23 9.68 11.96 -1.05
N PHE A 24 9.32 11.81 -2.34
CA PHE A 24 8.70 10.60 -2.87
C PHE A 24 9.58 9.36 -2.63
N LYS A 25 10.84 9.40 -3.06
CA LYS A 25 11.79 8.30 -2.88
C LYS A 25 11.96 7.93 -1.41
N ARG A 26 12.03 8.93 -0.53
CA ARG A 26 12.11 8.73 0.92
C ARG A 26 10.83 8.06 1.44
N GLY A 27 9.65 8.51 1.02
CA GLY A 27 8.37 7.90 1.40
C GLY A 27 8.31 6.41 1.05
N VAL A 28 8.64 6.06 -0.19
CA VAL A 28 8.69 4.66 -0.65
C VAL A 28 9.70 3.84 0.15
N ARG A 29 10.91 4.36 0.36
CA ARG A 29 11.94 3.68 1.15
C ARG A 29 11.48 3.43 2.58
N MET A 30 10.94 4.45 3.27
CA MET A 30 10.46 4.31 4.65
C MET A 30 9.34 3.27 4.74
N PHE A 31 8.46 3.19 3.74
CA PHE A 31 7.43 2.16 3.69
C PHE A 31 8.04 0.75 3.63
N PHE A 32 8.99 0.51 2.71
CA PHE A 32 9.64 -0.80 2.59
C PHE A 32 10.54 -1.15 3.78
N ASP A 33 11.05 -0.15 4.50
CA ASP A 33 11.73 -0.34 5.79
C ASP A 33 10.78 -0.69 6.94
N ALA A 34 9.46 -0.80 6.67
CA ALA A 34 8.39 -1.00 7.65
C ALA A 34 8.30 0.14 8.69
N LYS A 35 8.44 1.38 8.20
CA LYS A 35 8.31 2.63 8.95
C LYS A 35 7.16 3.47 8.38
N PRO A 36 5.89 3.02 8.56
CA PRO A 36 4.77 3.66 7.87
C PRO A 36 4.51 5.10 8.31
N LYS A 37 4.78 5.47 9.55
CA LYS A 37 4.60 6.84 10.04
C LYS A 37 5.58 7.80 9.38
N GLU A 38 6.84 7.41 9.26
CA GLU A 38 7.89 8.18 8.57
C GLU A 38 7.63 8.25 7.06
N SER A 39 7.05 7.20 6.51
CA SER A 39 6.61 7.18 5.11
C SER A 39 5.49 8.21 4.87
N VAL A 40 4.47 8.26 5.73
CA VAL A 40 3.41 9.28 5.66
C VAL A 40 4.00 10.69 5.73
N ALA A 41 4.89 10.95 6.70
CA ALA A 41 5.52 12.26 6.84
C ALA A 41 6.28 12.68 5.56
N ALA A 42 6.98 11.75 4.91
CA ALA A 42 7.69 12.03 3.67
C ALA A 42 6.74 12.34 2.50
N PHE A 43 5.62 11.62 2.38
CA PHE A 43 4.60 11.93 1.37
C PHE A 43 3.85 13.24 1.68
N ASP A 44 3.68 13.59 2.95
CA ASP A 44 3.10 14.87 3.33
C ASP A 44 4.02 16.06 2.98
N GLU A 45 5.34 15.90 3.11
CA GLU A 45 6.31 16.89 2.61
C GLU A 45 6.24 17.04 1.08
N LEU A 46 6.12 15.90 0.34
CA LEU A 46 5.91 15.96 -1.09
C LEU A 46 4.65 16.79 -1.43
N LEU A 47 3.54 16.57 -0.74
CA LEU A 47 2.29 17.29 -0.99
C LEU A 47 2.37 18.78 -0.64
N LYS A 48 3.23 19.20 0.29
CA LYS A 48 3.51 20.63 0.52
C LYS A 48 4.23 21.28 -0.65
N LEU A 49 5.15 20.53 -1.29
CA LEU A 49 5.92 20.99 -2.44
C LEU A 49 5.10 20.96 -3.74
N GLU A 50 4.33 19.88 -3.95
CA GLU A 50 3.54 19.62 -5.16
C GLU A 50 2.12 19.13 -4.82
N PRO A 51 1.20 19.99 -4.36
CA PRO A 51 -0.15 19.59 -3.91
C PRO A 51 -0.98 18.87 -4.98
N LYS A 52 -0.73 19.19 -6.26
CA LYS A 52 -1.47 18.63 -7.40
C LYS A 52 -1.22 17.15 -7.63
N THR A 53 -0.15 16.58 -7.07
CA THR A 53 0.18 15.15 -7.20
C THR A 53 -0.65 14.25 -6.29
N LYS A 54 -1.47 14.79 -5.39
CA LYS A 54 -2.27 14.02 -4.44
C LYS A 54 -3.06 12.86 -5.09
N PRO A 55 -3.73 13.04 -6.25
CA PRO A 55 -4.46 11.94 -6.89
C PRO A 55 -3.57 10.77 -7.35
N GLU A 56 -2.28 10.99 -7.54
CA GLU A 56 -1.35 9.96 -8.03
C GLU A 56 -0.72 9.14 -6.89
N LEU A 57 -0.82 9.60 -5.63
CA LEU A 57 -0.09 9.07 -4.48
C LEU A 57 -0.82 7.93 -3.75
N TRP A 58 -1.18 6.84 -4.45
CA TRP A 58 -1.74 5.64 -3.82
C TRP A 58 -0.79 5.03 -2.77
N GLN A 59 0.52 5.17 -2.94
CA GLN A 59 1.53 4.73 -1.96
C GLN A 59 1.36 5.42 -0.60
N ARG A 60 0.94 6.70 -0.61
CA ARG A 60 0.59 7.41 0.62
C ARG A 60 -0.61 6.75 1.31
N GLY A 61 -1.61 6.31 0.53
CA GLY A 61 -2.77 5.57 1.03
C GLY A 61 -2.37 4.30 1.79
N LEU A 62 -1.46 3.50 1.21
CA LEU A 62 -0.89 2.33 1.89
C LEU A 62 -0.19 2.71 3.19
N SER A 63 0.64 3.75 3.16
CA SER A 63 1.37 4.21 4.34
C SER A 63 0.42 4.66 5.44
N LEU A 64 -0.65 5.37 5.11
CA LEU A 64 -1.71 5.77 6.04
C LEU A 64 -2.43 4.57 6.66
N TYR A 65 -2.77 3.55 5.86
CA TYR A 65 -3.37 2.31 6.37
C TYR A 65 -2.47 1.65 7.42
N TYR A 66 -1.19 1.41 7.09
CA TYR A 66 -0.24 0.77 8.01
C TYR A 66 0.16 1.65 9.20
N ALA A 67 0.03 2.98 9.10
CA ALA A 67 0.20 3.90 10.21
C ALA A 67 -1.02 3.98 11.14
N GLY A 68 -2.14 3.31 10.80
CA GLY A 68 -3.38 3.36 11.56
C GLY A 68 -4.25 4.59 11.28
N HIS A 69 -3.93 5.38 10.27
CA HIS A 69 -4.66 6.58 9.87
C HIS A 69 -5.75 6.24 8.83
N PHE A 70 -6.67 5.37 9.20
CA PHE A 70 -7.63 4.76 8.26
C PHE A 70 -8.54 5.76 7.55
N LYS A 71 -9.01 6.81 8.23
CA LYS A 71 -9.82 7.87 7.58
C LYS A 71 -9.01 8.59 6.50
N GLY A 72 -7.77 8.98 6.79
CA GLY A 72 -6.89 9.60 5.80
C GLY A 72 -6.54 8.66 4.63
N GLY A 73 -6.39 7.35 4.91
CA GLY A 73 -6.20 6.33 3.87
C GLY A 73 -7.41 6.22 2.95
N ARG A 74 -8.62 6.16 3.53
CA ARG A 74 -9.88 6.20 2.77
C ARG A 74 -9.93 7.41 1.83
N GLU A 75 -9.74 8.62 2.35
CA GLU A 75 -9.75 9.85 1.57
C GLU A 75 -8.70 9.86 0.45
N GLN A 76 -7.51 9.27 0.71
CA GLN A 76 -6.46 9.15 -0.30
C GLN A 76 -6.88 8.23 -1.44
N PHE A 77 -7.50 7.08 -1.16
CA PHE A 77 -7.97 6.16 -2.19
C PHE A 77 -9.20 6.68 -2.94
N GLU A 78 -10.10 7.43 -2.28
CA GLU A 78 -11.19 8.16 -2.94
C GLU A 78 -10.62 9.24 -3.89
N THR A 79 -9.57 9.95 -3.48
CA THR A 79 -8.86 10.92 -4.35
C THR A 79 -8.18 10.23 -5.52
N HIS A 80 -7.50 9.08 -5.29
CA HIS A 80 -6.83 8.32 -6.34
C HIS A 80 -7.82 7.78 -7.38
N GLN A 81 -9.05 7.46 -6.99
CA GLN A 81 -10.11 7.03 -7.91
C GLN A 81 -10.39 8.05 -9.02
N THR A 82 -10.12 9.32 -8.81
CA THR A 82 -10.26 10.35 -9.85
C THR A 82 -9.16 10.31 -10.91
N TYR A 83 -8.02 9.69 -10.58
CA TYR A 83 -6.86 9.54 -11.45
C TYR A 83 -6.85 8.17 -12.16
N ASN A 84 -7.12 7.10 -11.42
CA ASN A 84 -7.19 5.73 -11.94
C ASN A 84 -8.52 5.07 -11.54
N THR A 85 -9.46 5.03 -12.48
CA THR A 85 -10.84 4.59 -12.24
C THR A 85 -11.04 3.08 -12.31
N ASN A 86 -10.07 2.31 -12.83
CA ASN A 86 -10.19 0.88 -13.09
C ASN A 86 -9.13 0.05 -12.38
N ASP A 87 -8.94 0.30 -11.10
CA ASP A 87 -7.94 -0.38 -10.29
C ASP A 87 -8.58 -1.07 -9.09
N VAL A 88 -8.66 -2.40 -9.15
CA VAL A 88 -9.17 -3.22 -8.04
C VAL A 88 -8.31 -3.08 -6.78
N GLU A 89 -7.00 -2.84 -6.91
CA GLU A 89 -6.14 -2.59 -5.75
C GLU A 89 -6.60 -1.36 -4.99
N ASN A 90 -6.93 -0.27 -5.72
CA ASN A 90 -7.47 0.94 -5.11
C ASN A 90 -8.78 0.66 -4.35
N ALA A 91 -9.70 -0.08 -4.96
CA ALA A 91 -10.97 -0.45 -4.33
C ALA A 91 -10.77 -1.32 -3.08
N ALA A 92 -9.85 -2.30 -3.14
CA ALA A 92 -9.54 -3.17 -2.01
C ALA A 92 -8.91 -2.39 -0.84
N TRP A 93 -7.94 -1.52 -1.09
CA TRP A 93 -7.33 -0.72 -0.03
C TRP A 93 -8.28 0.31 0.55
N HIS A 94 -9.16 0.90 -0.27
CA HIS A 94 -10.27 1.72 0.22
C HIS A 94 -11.16 0.94 1.18
N PHE A 95 -11.61 -0.26 0.75
CA PHE A 95 -12.39 -1.17 1.59
C PHE A 95 -11.71 -1.45 2.92
N LEU A 96 -10.43 -1.81 2.90
CA LEU A 96 -9.66 -2.12 4.12
C LEU A 96 -9.59 -0.93 5.07
N CYS A 97 -9.44 0.29 4.56
CA CYS A 97 -9.48 1.50 5.37
C CYS A 97 -10.84 1.69 6.04
N VAL A 98 -11.94 1.51 5.30
CA VAL A 98 -13.30 1.64 5.85
C VAL A 98 -13.59 0.51 6.84
N ALA A 99 -13.21 -0.73 6.54
CA ALA A 99 -13.41 -1.88 7.43
C ALA A 99 -12.72 -1.68 8.78
N LYS A 100 -11.50 -1.11 8.79
CA LYS A 100 -10.76 -0.80 10.03
C LYS A 100 -11.30 0.43 10.77
N ALA A 101 -11.86 1.42 10.06
CA ALA A 101 -12.41 2.63 10.67
C ALA A 101 -13.82 2.43 11.22
N GLU A 102 -14.60 1.56 10.59
CA GLU A 102 -16.04 1.39 10.84
C GLU A 102 -16.39 -0.10 11.00
N SER A 103 -16.66 -0.81 9.89
CA SER A 103 -16.92 -2.24 9.84
C SER A 103 -16.79 -2.80 8.42
N VAL A 104 -16.75 -4.13 8.30
CA VAL A 104 -16.75 -4.85 7.01
C VAL A 104 -18.04 -4.59 6.24
N GLU A 105 -19.18 -4.52 6.94
CA GLU A 105 -20.49 -4.24 6.34
C GLU A 105 -20.56 -2.82 5.78
N ALA A 106 -20.00 -1.84 6.50
CA ALA A 106 -19.88 -0.47 6.02
C ALA A 106 -19.00 -0.40 4.77
N ALA A 107 -17.86 -1.10 4.80
CA ALA A 107 -16.92 -1.16 3.68
C ALA A 107 -17.56 -1.77 2.41
N ARG A 108 -18.37 -2.82 2.55
CA ARG A 108 -19.11 -3.41 1.43
C ARG A 108 -20.10 -2.45 0.79
N LYS A 109 -20.79 -1.63 1.59
CA LYS A 109 -21.78 -0.65 1.09
C LYS A 109 -21.15 0.46 0.25
N VAL A 110 -19.90 0.80 0.51
CA VAL A 110 -19.17 1.87 -0.17
C VAL A 110 -18.00 1.35 -1.02
N LEU A 111 -17.97 0.05 -1.31
CA LEU A 111 -16.93 -0.53 -2.17
C LEU A 111 -16.93 0.17 -3.52
N ILE A 112 -15.78 0.69 -3.91
CA ILE A 112 -15.60 1.39 -5.20
C ILE A 112 -15.90 0.42 -6.35
N PRO A 113 -16.84 0.74 -7.26
CA PRO A 113 -17.16 -0.12 -8.39
C PRO A 113 -16.03 -0.10 -9.42
N ILE A 114 -15.58 -1.27 -9.86
CA ILE A 114 -14.55 -1.45 -10.88
C ILE A 114 -15.11 -2.32 -12.01
N GLN A 115 -14.85 -1.93 -13.26
CA GLN A 115 -15.38 -2.63 -14.44
C GLN A 115 -14.31 -3.12 -15.42
N GLY A 116 -13.10 -2.58 -15.38
CA GLY A 116 -12.14 -2.75 -16.46
C GLY A 116 -10.77 -3.32 -16.05
N ASP A 117 -10.56 -3.76 -14.82
CA ASP A 117 -9.29 -4.37 -14.43
C ASP A 117 -9.19 -5.80 -14.98
N THR A 118 -8.26 -6.00 -15.92
CA THR A 118 -8.05 -7.29 -16.60
C THR A 118 -6.95 -8.14 -15.97
N ARG A 119 -6.30 -7.65 -14.92
CA ARG A 119 -5.25 -8.40 -14.21
C ARG A 119 -5.85 -9.58 -13.47
N ILE A 120 -5.16 -10.71 -13.48
CA ILE A 120 -5.57 -11.91 -12.76
C ILE A 120 -4.91 -11.92 -11.37
N PRO A 121 -5.67 -12.23 -10.30
CA PRO A 121 -7.09 -12.60 -10.21
C PRO A 121 -8.01 -11.43 -9.80
N MET A 122 -7.74 -10.20 -10.23
CA MET A 122 -8.30 -8.98 -9.63
C MET A 122 -9.82 -8.89 -9.70
N LYS A 123 -10.46 -9.44 -10.76
CA LYS A 123 -11.92 -9.54 -10.81
C LYS A 123 -12.46 -10.34 -9.60
N GLN A 124 -11.92 -11.52 -9.34
CA GLN A 124 -12.36 -12.39 -8.24
C GLN A 124 -12.02 -11.76 -6.87
N VAL A 125 -10.91 -11.04 -6.77
CA VAL A 125 -10.58 -10.24 -5.58
C VAL A 125 -11.67 -9.20 -5.32
N HIS A 126 -12.06 -8.40 -6.31
CA HIS A 126 -13.12 -7.41 -6.15
C HIS A 126 -14.46 -8.04 -5.74
N GLU A 127 -14.84 -9.15 -6.39
CA GLU A 127 -16.05 -9.91 -6.06
C GLU A 127 -16.01 -10.49 -4.64
N LEU A 128 -14.85 -10.96 -4.16
CA LEU A 128 -14.66 -11.42 -2.79
C LEU A 128 -14.91 -10.30 -1.77
N PHE A 129 -14.31 -9.12 -1.98
CA PHE A 129 -14.52 -7.97 -1.11
C PHE A 129 -15.98 -7.48 -1.14
N ALA A 130 -16.66 -7.62 -2.29
CA ALA A 130 -18.09 -7.36 -2.43
C ALA A 130 -18.98 -8.43 -1.74
N GLY A 131 -18.42 -9.55 -1.29
CA GLY A 131 -19.18 -10.69 -0.74
C GLY A 131 -19.89 -11.52 -1.79
N LYS A 132 -19.43 -11.50 -3.04
CA LYS A 132 -20.04 -12.20 -4.21
C LYS A 132 -19.21 -13.39 -4.71
N ALA A 133 -17.99 -13.56 -4.20
CA ALA A 133 -17.11 -14.66 -4.51
C ALA A 133 -16.53 -15.27 -3.23
N THR A 134 -15.96 -16.46 -3.35
CA THR A 134 -15.28 -17.17 -2.26
C THR A 134 -13.77 -17.04 -2.36
N PRO A 135 -13.00 -17.31 -1.28
CA PRO A 135 -11.54 -17.40 -1.36
C PRO A 135 -11.06 -18.44 -2.40
N GLU A 136 -11.78 -19.54 -2.56
CA GLU A 136 -11.49 -20.60 -3.53
C GLU A 136 -11.61 -20.11 -4.97
N ASP A 137 -12.55 -19.21 -5.26
CA ASP A 137 -12.69 -18.59 -6.59
C ASP A 137 -11.48 -17.74 -6.93
N VAL A 138 -10.93 -17.00 -5.95
CA VAL A 138 -9.70 -16.19 -6.11
C VAL A 138 -8.51 -17.11 -6.40
N LEU A 139 -8.33 -18.17 -5.61
CA LEU A 139 -7.23 -19.12 -5.80
C LEU A 139 -7.34 -19.82 -7.15
N LYS A 140 -8.53 -20.30 -7.53
CA LYS A 140 -8.76 -20.95 -8.82
C LYS A 140 -8.43 -20.04 -9.99
N ALA A 141 -8.83 -18.77 -9.93
CA ALA A 141 -8.51 -17.81 -10.98
C ALA A 141 -7.00 -17.58 -11.12
N ALA A 142 -6.25 -17.59 -9.99
CA ALA A 142 -4.82 -17.41 -9.98
C ALA A 142 -4.01 -18.58 -10.58
N GLU A 143 -4.64 -19.74 -10.82
CA GLU A 143 -3.99 -20.94 -11.40
C GLU A 143 -3.89 -20.85 -12.94
N SER A 144 -3.69 -19.67 -13.50
CA SER A 144 -3.55 -19.43 -14.92
C SER A 144 -2.16 -18.87 -15.27
N GLY A 145 -1.69 -19.18 -16.47
CA GLY A 145 -0.33 -18.82 -16.90
C GLY A 145 0.72 -19.86 -16.45
N GLU A 146 1.98 -19.56 -16.71
CA GLU A 146 3.11 -20.42 -16.39
C GLU A 146 4.29 -19.59 -15.83
N GLY A 147 5.23 -20.26 -15.17
CA GLY A 147 6.46 -19.67 -14.71
C GLY A 147 6.27 -18.45 -13.81
N GLU A 148 6.83 -17.32 -14.20
CA GLU A 148 6.74 -16.08 -13.44
C GLU A 148 5.33 -15.49 -13.44
N VAL A 149 4.59 -15.60 -14.54
CA VAL A 149 3.21 -15.11 -14.64
C VAL A 149 2.32 -15.82 -13.62
N LEU A 150 2.36 -17.15 -13.56
CA LEU A 150 1.63 -17.95 -12.57
C LEU A 150 2.03 -17.57 -11.14
N ARG A 151 3.34 -17.43 -10.88
CA ARG A 151 3.81 -17.01 -9.56
C ARG A 151 3.25 -15.64 -9.16
N ASN A 152 3.20 -14.68 -10.09
CA ASN A 152 2.68 -13.34 -9.84
C ASN A 152 1.17 -13.37 -9.57
N HIS A 153 0.39 -14.17 -10.32
CA HIS A 153 -1.05 -14.36 -10.06
C HIS A 153 -1.28 -14.94 -8.66
N ARG A 154 -0.52 -15.95 -8.26
CA ARG A 154 -0.57 -16.53 -6.92
C ARG A 154 -0.16 -15.52 -5.85
N CYS A 155 0.86 -14.69 -6.10
CA CYS A 155 1.25 -13.63 -5.18
C CYS A 155 0.09 -12.66 -4.93
N PHE A 156 -0.56 -12.16 -5.98
CA PHE A 156 -1.72 -11.29 -5.85
C PHE A 156 -2.88 -11.97 -5.10
N ALA A 157 -3.21 -13.22 -5.46
CA ALA A 157 -4.27 -13.97 -4.78
C ALA A 157 -4.00 -14.07 -3.28
N HIS A 158 -2.82 -14.53 -2.89
CA HIS A 158 -2.46 -14.74 -1.50
C HIS A 158 -2.34 -13.41 -0.73
N LEU A 159 -1.82 -12.34 -1.34
CA LEU A 159 -1.78 -11.01 -0.72
C LEU A 159 -3.20 -10.54 -0.37
N TYR A 160 -4.12 -10.54 -1.35
CA TYR A 160 -5.47 -10.02 -1.13
C TYR A 160 -6.33 -10.94 -0.26
N LEU A 161 -6.12 -12.25 -0.29
CA LEU A 161 -6.73 -13.17 0.67
C LEU A 161 -6.21 -12.92 2.09
N GLY A 162 -4.92 -12.71 2.27
CA GLY A 162 -4.35 -12.36 3.57
C GLY A 162 -4.97 -11.08 4.15
N LEU A 163 -5.07 -10.03 3.33
CA LEU A 163 -5.71 -8.76 3.70
C LEU A 163 -7.20 -8.92 4.01
N TYR A 164 -7.92 -9.69 3.18
CA TYR A 164 -9.34 -9.98 3.38
C TYR A 164 -9.58 -10.71 4.70
N PHE A 165 -8.87 -11.81 4.95
CA PHE A 165 -9.01 -12.59 6.18
C PHE A 165 -8.65 -11.77 7.43
N GLU A 166 -7.61 -10.91 7.35
CA GLU A 166 -7.31 -9.98 8.46
C GLU A 166 -8.47 -9.00 8.71
N SER A 167 -9.13 -8.53 7.65
CA SER A 167 -10.24 -7.57 7.77
C SER A 167 -11.47 -8.16 8.45
N ILE A 168 -11.70 -9.46 8.31
CA ILE A 168 -12.82 -10.19 8.94
C ILE A 168 -12.42 -10.91 10.25
N GLY A 169 -11.20 -10.70 10.74
CA GLY A 169 -10.73 -11.26 12.03
C GLY A 169 -10.19 -12.70 11.98
N GLU A 170 -10.11 -13.32 10.79
CA GLU A 170 -9.59 -14.68 10.59
C GLU A 170 -8.04 -14.69 10.56
N ASN A 171 -7.40 -14.27 11.65
CA ASN A 171 -5.97 -13.97 11.71
C ASN A 171 -5.05 -15.14 11.35
N ALA A 172 -5.46 -16.40 11.65
CA ALA A 172 -4.67 -17.58 11.29
C ALA A 172 -4.57 -17.75 9.75
N LYS A 173 -5.71 -17.62 9.06
CA LYS A 173 -5.77 -17.67 7.60
C LYS A 173 -5.07 -16.45 6.99
N ALA A 174 -5.25 -15.27 7.57
CA ALA A 174 -4.57 -14.05 7.14
C ALA A 174 -3.05 -14.26 7.13
N LYS A 175 -2.49 -14.77 8.23
CA LYS A 175 -1.06 -15.07 8.34
C LYS A 175 -0.61 -16.10 7.30
N GLU A 176 -1.33 -17.21 7.16
CA GLU A 176 -0.99 -18.26 6.18
C GLU A 176 -0.86 -17.69 4.78
N HIS A 177 -1.90 -16.99 4.32
CA HIS A 177 -1.90 -16.41 2.97
C HIS A 177 -0.84 -15.33 2.79
N MET A 178 -0.70 -14.42 3.76
CA MET A 178 0.26 -13.33 3.65
C MET A 178 1.70 -13.81 3.64
N VAL A 179 2.04 -14.85 4.44
CA VAL A 179 3.38 -15.46 4.43
C VAL A 179 3.64 -16.10 3.05
N LYS A 180 2.68 -16.84 2.48
CA LYS A 180 2.83 -17.42 1.13
C LYS A 180 3.09 -16.35 0.07
N ALA A 181 2.38 -15.21 0.12
CA ALA A 181 2.62 -14.10 -0.80
C ALA A 181 4.03 -13.49 -0.64
N ALA A 182 4.53 -13.41 0.60
CA ALA A 182 5.83 -12.81 0.91
C ALA A 182 7.03 -13.75 0.65
N THR A 183 6.81 -15.07 0.62
CA THR A 183 7.87 -16.10 0.51
C THR A 183 7.73 -16.97 -0.73
N ASP A 184 6.76 -17.89 -0.76
CA ASP A 184 6.61 -18.92 -1.78
C ASP A 184 6.33 -18.32 -3.17
N PHE A 185 5.51 -17.27 -3.19
CA PHE A 185 5.11 -16.55 -4.40
C PHE A 185 5.71 -15.14 -4.48
N LYS A 186 6.84 -14.95 -3.83
CA LYS A 186 7.52 -13.65 -3.79
C LYS A 186 7.66 -13.06 -5.20
N MET A 187 7.17 -11.83 -5.36
CA MET A 187 7.19 -11.07 -6.59
C MET A 187 8.04 -9.81 -6.41
N ASP A 188 8.93 -9.52 -7.37
CA ASP A 188 9.71 -8.27 -7.36
C ASP A 188 8.92 -7.11 -7.98
N HIS A 189 7.78 -6.84 -7.41
CA HIS A 189 6.86 -5.75 -7.75
C HIS A 189 6.47 -5.04 -6.47
N TYR A 190 5.93 -3.82 -6.57
CA TYR A 190 5.55 -3.04 -5.39
C TYR A 190 4.64 -3.83 -4.44
N MET A 191 3.61 -4.48 -4.97
CA MET A 191 2.64 -5.23 -4.15
C MET A 191 3.23 -6.50 -3.55
N GLY A 192 4.18 -7.17 -4.21
CA GLY A 192 4.95 -8.26 -3.60
C GLY A 192 5.77 -7.78 -2.40
N LYS A 193 6.35 -6.59 -2.50
CA LYS A 193 7.05 -5.95 -1.36
C LYS A 193 6.08 -5.51 -0.25
N VAL A 194 4.84 -5.14 -0.58
CA VAL A 194 3.79 -4.88 0.43
C VAL A 194 3.51 -6.12 1.29
N ALA A 195 3.46 -7.32 0.69
CA ALA A 195 3.31 -8.56 1.45
C ALA A 195 4.46 -8.75 2.46
N GLN A 196 5.71 -8.49 2.04
CA GLN A 196 6.88 -8.58 2.93
C GLN A 196 6.83 -7.55 4.07
N VAL A 197 6.42 -6.30 3.78
CA VAL A 197 6.22 -5.25 4.79
C VAL A 197 5.14 -5.66 5.77
N HIS A 198 4.03 -6.24 5.28
CA HIS A 198 2.93 -6.70 6.12
C HIS A 198 3.39 -7.77 7.12
N VAL A 199 4.06 -8.82 6.64
CA VAL A 199 4.63 -9.89 7.48
C VAL A 199 5.55 -9.30 8.55
N LYS A 200 6.45 -8.39 8.16
CA LYS A 200 7.38 -7.73 9.10
C LYS A 200 6.64 -6.91 10.16
N LEU A 201 5.62 -6.14 9.78
CA LEU A 201 4.87 -5.29 10.71
C LEU A 201 3.96 -6.10 11.67
N ARG A 202 3.50 -7.28 11.25
CA ARG A 202 2.69 -8.19 12.10
C ARG A 202 3.54 -9.16 12.91
N GLY A 203 4.85 -9.26 12.67
CA GLY A 203 5.72 -10.23 13.33
C GLY A 203 5.39 -11.69 12.93
N TRP A 204 5.05 -11.93 11.71
CA TRP A 204 4.63 -13.24 11.17
C TRP A 204 5.78 -14.02 10.55
#